data_1853f4cb7edabdbcee920b3703a027b0
#
_entry.id   1853f4cb7edabdbcee920b3703a027b0
#
_cell.length_a   1.000
_cell.length_b   1.000
_cell.length_c   1.000
_cell.angle_alpha   90.00
_cell.angle_beta   90.00
_cell.angle_gamma   90.00
#
_symmetry.space_group_name_H-M   'P 1'
#
loop_
_entity.id
_entity.type
_entity.pdbx_description
1 polymer ?
#
loop_
_entity_poly.entity_id
_entity_poly.type
_entity_poly.pdbx_seq_one_letter_code
_entity_poly.pdbx_strand_id
1 'polypeptide(L)'
;MDDLLEEYQRAIVFFEAGDPLGAARILEPVLAAEPGNAGVRLLLARAYFHSAQLSRAEEQLRVLIERDPTDHYALFVLGRTLERLSRPAEALPHLRMASVMHPSEEYEETVRRVAAKVR
;
A
#
# COMPACT_ATOMS: atom_id res chain seq x y z
N MET A 1 -0.10 23.72 12.96
CA MET A 1 0.63 23.14 13.63
C MET A 1 1.48 22.11 13.01
N ASP A 2 2.61 22.12 13.39
CA ASP A 2 3.66 21.28 13.06
C ASP A 2 3.52 19.93 13.60
N ASP A 3 2.49 19.74 14.32
CA ASP A 3 2.17 18.45 14.91
C ASP A 3 1.95 17.38 13.89
N LEU A 4 1.49 17.72 12.68
CA LEU A 4 1.26 16.69 11.65
C LEU A 4 2.55 16.05 11.20
N LEU A 5 3.62 16.84 11.06
CA LEU A 5 4.92 16.26 10.71
C LEU A 5 5.44 15.37 11.83
N GLU A 6 5.30 15.83 13.07
CA GLU A 6 5.74 15.05 14.22
C GLU A 6 4.97 13.75 14.32
N GLU A 7 3.64 13.80 14.09
CA GLU A 7 2.83 12.60 14.12
C GLU A 7 3.20 11.64 13.01
N TYR A 8 3.50 12.17 11.82
CA TYR A 8 3.94 11.32 10.73
C TYR A 8 5.26 10.61 11.08
N GLN A 9 6.21 11.36 11.65
CA GLN A 9 7.48 10.78 12.06
C GLN A 9 7.30 9.74 13.17
N ARG A 10 6.38 10.00 14.08
CA ARG A 10 6.07 9.06 15.14
C ARG A 10 5.48 7.76 14.58
N ALA A 11 4.63 7.90 13.57
CA ALA A 11 4.05 6.74 12.91
C ALA A 11 5.11 5.89 12.22
N ILE A 12 6.12 6.53 11.62
CA ILE A 12 7.22 5.81 11.00
C ILE A 12 7.96 4.98 12.05
N VAL A 13 8.20 5.56 13.23
CA VAL A 13 8.88 4.83 14.32
C VAL A 13 8.07 3.60 14.73
N PHE A 14 6.76 3.77 14.90
CA PHE A 14 5.90 2.63 15.25
C PHE A 14 5.92 1.57 14.16
N PHE A 15 5.84 2.00 12.90
CA PHE A 15 5.83 1.06 11.79
C PHE A 15 7.14 0.27 11.73
N GLU A 16 8.27 0.95 11.86
CA GLU A 16 9.58 0.30 11.81
C GLU A 16 9.84 -0.58 13.02
N ALA A 17 9.20 -0.28 14.14
CA ALA A 17 9.32 -1.10 15.34
C ALA A 17 8.42 -2.33 15.30
N GLY A 18 7.70 -2.54 14.19
CA GLY A 18 6.84 -3.71 14.07
C GLY A 18 5.44 -3.53 14.65
N ASP A 19 5.01 -2.28 14.80
CA ASP A 19 3.65 -1.99 15.30
C ASP A 19 2.84 -1.26 14.23
N PRO A 20 2.42 -1.97 13.16
CA PRO A 20 1.66 -1.32 12.10
C PRO A 20 0.27 -0.87 12.55
N LEU A 21 -0.33 -1.56 13.53
CA LEU A 21 -1.63 -1.13 14.04
C LEU A 21 -1.50 0.21 14.75
N GLY A 22 -0.47 0.39 15.59
CA GLY A 22 -0.20 1.68 16.23
C GLY A 22 0.09 2.76 15.22
N ALA A 23 0.86 2.44 14.17
CA ALA A 23 1.15 3.40 13.12
C ALA A 23 -0.14 3.84 12.42
N ALA A 24 -1.04 2.91 12.11
CA ALA A 24 -2.30 3.24 11.45
C ALA A 24 -3.15 4.18 12.31
N ARG A 25 -3.23 3.91 13.60
CA ARG A 25 -4.01 4.76 14.50
C ARG A 25 -3.48 6.19 14.54
N ILE A 26 -2.16 6.36 14.46
CA ILE A 26 -1.56 7.68 14.41
C ILE A 26 -1.85 8.36 13.07
N LEU A 27 -1.78 7.61 11.97
CA LEU A 27 -1.89 8.18 10.63
C LEU A 27 -3.30 8.55 10.23
N GLU A 28 -4.32 7.89 10.77
CA GLU A 28 -5.69 8.17 10.37
C GLU A 28 -6.06 9.64 10.53
N PRO A 29 -5.84 10.27 11.70
CA PRO A 29 -6.15 11.70 11.82
C PRO A 29 -5.21 12.58 11.00
N VAL A 30 -3.96 12.15 10.76
CA VAL A 30 -3.05 12.93 9.92
C VAL A 30 -3.56 12.97 8.49
N LEU A 31 -4.00 11.83 7.96
CA LEU A 31 -4.56 11.79 6.61
C LEU A 31 -5.85 12.59 6.52
N ALA A 32 -6.69 12.54 7.55
CA ALA A 32 -7.92 13.33 7.57
C ALA A 32 -7.63 14.83 7.50
N ALA A 33 -6.53 15.27 8.12
CA ALA A 33 -6.12 16.67 8.08
C ALA A 33 -5.45 17.04 6.76
N GLU A 34 -4.81 16.08 6.09
CA GLU A 34 -4.08 16.33 4.85
C GLU A 34 -4.43 15.27 3.81
N PRO A 35 -5.68 15.26 3.30
CA PRO A 35 -6.12 14.17 2.41
C PRO A 35 -5.39 14.13 1.07
N GLY A 36 -4.69 15.21 0.70
CA GLY A 36 -3.90 15.21 -0.52
C GLY A 36 -2.48 14.71 -0.35
N ASN A 37 -2.08 14.34 0.86
CA ASN A 37 -0.71 13.94 1.12
C ASN A 37 -0.51 12.47 0.74
N ALA A 38 0.11 12.24 -0.42
CA ALA A 38 0.30 10.88 -0.93
C ALA A 38 1.21 10.05 -0.03
N GLY A 39 2.24 10.68 0.56
CA GLY A 39 3.16 9.95 1.43
C GLY A 39 2.47 9.42 2.68
N VAL A 40 1.61 10.24 3.28
CA VAL A 40 0.83 9.81 4.46
C VAL A 40 -0.11 8.68 4.06
N ARG A 41 -0.79 8.83 2.94
CA ARG A 41 -1.74 7.80 2.49
C ARG A 41 -1.03 6.48 2.20
N LEU A 42 0.14 6.54 1.59
CA LEU A 42 0.88 5.32 1.28
C LEU A 42 1.34 4.61 2.56
N LEU A 43 1.86 5.37 3.52
CA LEU A 43 2.29 4.77 4.78
C LEU A 43 1.10 4.15 5.52
N LEU A 44 -0.04 4.83 5.50
CA LEU A 44 -1.25 4.29 6.12
C LEU A 44 -1.68 2.99 5.42
N ALA A 45 -1.64 2.97 4.09
CA ALA A 45 -1.99 1.77 3.34
C ALA A 45 -1.06 0.61 3.71
N ARG A 46 0.23 0.87 3.83
CA ARG A 46 1.20 -0.13 4.25
C ARG A 46 0.94 -0.63 5.67
N ALA A 47 0.58 0.30 6.56
CA ALA A 47 0.24 -0.06 7.94
C ALA A 47 -1.00 -0.95 7.98
N TYR A 48 -2.01 -0.63 7.18
CA TYR A 48 -3.19 -1.48 7.06
C TYR A 48 -2.83 -2.86 6.50
N PHE A 49 -1.98 -2.90 5.48
CA PHE A 49 -1.55 -4.16 4.88
C PHE A 49 -0.86 -5.06 5.93
N HIS A 50 0.06 -4.49 6.69
CA HIS A 50 0.83 -5.26 7.66
C HIS A 50 0.06 -5.59 8.93
N SER A 51 -1.07 -4.90 9.18
CA SER A 51 -1.94 -5.23 10.31
C SER A 51 -3.17 -6.04 9.86
N ALA A 52 -3.13 -6.56 8.63
CA ALA A 52 -4.17 -7.42 8.05
C ALA A 52 -5.52 -6.70 7.88
N GLN A 53 -5.51 -5.39 7.82
CA GLN A 53 -6.71 -4.61 7.50
C GLN A 53 -6.77 -4.41 5.99
N LEU A 54 -6.95 -5.51 5.27
CA LEU A 54 -6.72 -5.55 3.83
C LEU A 54 -7.70 -4.73 3.01
N SER A 55 -8.98 -4.71 3.41
CA SER A 55 -9.95 -3.88 2.68
C SER A 55 -9.65 -2.40 2.83
N ARG A 56 -9.19 -1.98 4.01
CA ARG A 56 -8.80 -0.59 4.22
C ARG A 56 -7.55 -0.24 3.42
N ALA A 57 -6.60 -1.19 3.34
CA ALA A 57 -5.41 -0.98 2.52
C ALA A 57 -5.82 -0.81 1.05
N GLU A 58 -6.73 -1.65 0.56
CA GLU A 58 -7.19 -1.57 -0.82
C GLU A 58 -7.78 -0.20 -1.12
N GLU A 59 -8.62 0.33 -0.22
CA GLU A 59 -9.24 1.64 -0.43
C GLU A 59 -8.19 2.73 -0.62
N GLN A 60 -7.18 2.76 0.25
CA GLN A 60 -6.17 3.80 0.16
C GLN A 60 -5.30 3.66 -1.08
N LEU A 61 -4.97 2.43 -1.45
CA LEU A 61 -4.14 2.18 -2.62
C LEU A 61 -4.86 2.55 -3.90
N ARG A 62 -6.16 2.32 -3.99
CA ARG A 62 -6.91 2.71 -5.18
C ARG A 62 -6.96 4.22 -5.33
N VAL A 63 -7.07 4.98 -4.23
CA VAL A 63 -6.98 6.43 -4.30
C VAL A 63 -5.62 6.87 -4.84
N LEU A 64 -4.55 6.27 -4.35
CA LEU A 64 -3.20 6.61 -4.82
C LEU A 64 -3.05 6.38 -6.31
N ILE A 65 -3.53 5.23 -6.80
CA ILE A 65 -3.39 4.86 -8.21
C ILE A 65 -4.27 5.74 -9.09
N GLU A 66 -5.46 6.11 -8.60
CA GLU A 66 -6.33 7.00 -9.35
C GLU A 66 -5.67 8.36 -9.56
N ARG A 67 -4.95 8.85 -8.53
CA ARG A 67 -4.28 10.14 -8.62
C ARG A 67 -2.97 10.08 -9.38
N ASP A 68 -2.27 8.95 -9.32
CA ASP A 68 -1.00 8.75 -10.02
C ASP A 68 -0.92 7.31 -10.53
N PRO A 69 -1.41 7.06 -11.75
CA PRO A 69 -1.40 5.70 -12.31
C PRO A 69 0.00 5.15 -12.58
N THR A 70 1.05 5.98 -12.45
CA THR A 70 2.43 5.53 -12.69
C THR A 70 3.16 5.18 -11.40
N ASP A 71 2.49 5.21 -10.27
CA ASP A 71 3.09 4.82 -8.98
C ASP A 71 3.21 3.29 -8.93
N HIS A 72 4.35 2.79 -9.41
CA HIS A 72 4.52 1.34 -9.51
C HIS A 72 4.51 0.65 -8.15
N TYR A 73 4.98 1.32 -7.11
CA TYR A 73 4.98 0.71 -5.78
C TYR A 73 3.55 0.56 -5.25
N ALA A 74 2.71 1.58 -5.43
CA ALA A 74 1.31 1.48 -5.03
C ALA A 74 0.60 0.37 -5.80
N LEU A 75 0.89 0.24 -7.10
CA LEU A 75 0.35 -0.85 -7.92
C LEU A 75 0.79 -2.21 -7.36
N PHE A 76 2.05 -2.32 -6.99
CA PHE A 76 2.59 -3.56 -6.44
C PHE A 76 1.90 -3.93 -5.12
N VAL A 77 1.79 -2.95 -4.20
CA VAL A 77 1.16 -3.21 -2.91
C VAL A 77 -0.32 -3.53 -3.08
N LEU A 78 -1.01 -2.85 -4.01
CA LEU A 78 -2.40 -3.19 -4.30
C LEU A 78 -2.51 -4.63 -4.79
N GLY A 79 -1.63 -5.04 -5.70
CA GLY A 79 -1.63 -6.42 -6.18
C GLY A 79 -1.43 -7.42 -5.04
N ARG A 80 -0.48 -7.15 -4.14
CA ARG A 80 -0.25 -7.99 -2.98
C ARG A 80 -1.46 -8.03 -2.05
N THR A 81 -2.12 -6.88 -1.90
CA THR A 81 -3.33 -6.79 -1.08
C THR A 81 -4.46 -7.63 -1.66
N LEU A 82 -4.66 -7.52 -2.97
CA LEU A 82 -5.69 -8.29 -3.66
C LEU A 82 -5.40 -9.80 -3.61
N GLU A 83 -4.13 -10.16 -3.73
CA GLU A 83 -3.73 -11.57 -3.58
C GLU A 83 -4.14 -12.09 -2.20
N ARG A 84 -3.83 -11.34 -1.15
CA ARG A 84 -4.17 -11.75 0.21
C ARG A 84 -5.68 -11.76 0.47
N LEU A 85 -6.43 -10.97 -0.31
CA LEU A 85 -7.89 -10.98 -0.26
C LEU A 85 -8.47 -12.13 -1.10
N SER A 86 -7.63 -13.03 -1.60
CA SER A 86 -8.01 -14.16 -2.44
C SER A 86 -8.65 -13.73 -3.76
N ARG A 87 -8.13 -12.66 -4.33
CA ARG A 87 -8.56 -12.12 -5.62
C ARG A 87 -7.37 -12.05 -6.58
N PRO A 88 -6.74 -13.21 -6.88
CA PRO A 88 -5.52 -13.18 -7.69
C PRO A 88 -5.75 -12.73 -9.14
N ALA A 89 -6.93 -12.99 -9.71
CA ALA A 89 -7.21 -12.56 -11.08
C ALA A 89 -7.24 -11.04 -11.18
N GLU A 90 -7.73 -10.34 -10.14
CA GLU A 90 -7.69 -8.88 -10.10
C GLU A 90 -6.30 -8.38 -9.78
N ALA A 91 -5.54 -9.12 -8.97
CA ALA A 91 -4.20 -8.71 -8.57
C ALA A 91 -3.24 -8.68 -9.74
N LEU A 92 -3.36 -9.64 -10.64
CA LEU A 92 -2.36 -9.90 -11.67
C LEU A 92 -2.12 -8.71 -12.61
N PRO A 93 -3.14 -8.04 -13.14
CA PRO A 93 -2.89 -6.87 -14.01
C PRO A 93 -2.10 -5.76 -13.31
N HIS A 94 -2.39 -5.51 -12.04
CA HIS A 94 -1.67 -4.48 -11.29
C HIS A 94 -0.22 -4.85 -11.08
N LEU A 95 0.05 -6.12 -10.77
CA LEU A 95 1.40 -6.62 -10.58
C LEU A 95 2.19 -6.58 -11.88
N ARG A 96 1.56 -6.94 -13.01
CA ARG A 96 2.21 -6.89 -14.31
C ARG A 96 2.57 -5.47 -14.69
N MET A 97 1.65 -4.52 -14.44
CA MET A 97 1.92 -3.13 -14.75
C MET A 97 3.07 -2.61 -13.91
N ALA A 98 3.11 -2.94 -12.62
CA ALA A 98 4.22 -2.52 -11.75
C ALA A 98 5.54 -3.07 -12.29
N SER A 99 5.56 -4.32 -12.73
CA SER A 99 6.77 -4.97 -13.22
C SER A 99 7.24 -4.35 -14.54
N VAL A 100 6.30 -3.95 -15.40
CA VAL A 100 6.66 -3.27 -16.65
C VAL A 100 7.27 -1.88 -16.35
N MET A 101 6.67 -1.15 -15.44
CA MET A 101 7.14 0.20 -15.10
C MET A 101 8.47 0.19 -14.35
N HIS A 102 8.69 -0.82 -13.54
CA HIS A 102 9.88 -0.90 -12.70
C HIS A 102 10.33 -2.36 -12.63
N PRO A 103 11.07 -2.84 -13.63
CA PRO A 103 11.51 -4.23 -13.62
C PRO A 103 12.40 -4.51 -12.42
N SER A 104 12.04 -5.50 -11.64
CA SER A 104 12.82 -5.94 -10.50
C SER A 104 12.53 -7.42 -10.27
N GLU A 105 13.48 -8.09 -9.63
CA GLU A 105 13.33 -9.51 -9.36
C GLU A 105 12.12 -9.77 -8.45
N GLU A 106 11.94 -8.92 -7.46
CA GLU A 106 10.82 -9.07 -6.53
C GLU A 106 9.48 -8.97 -7.24
N TYR A 107 9.33 -7.98 -8.11
CA TYR A 107 8.08 -7.78 -8.84
C TYR A 107 7.82 -8.94 -9.80
N GLU A 108 8.86 -9.34 -10.53
CA GLU A 108 8.72 -10.43 -11.50
C GLU A 108 8.38 -11.75 -10.83
N GLU A 109 9.01 -12.02 -9.71
CA GLU A 109 8.74 -13.24 -8.96
C GLU A 109 7.30 -13.26 -8.45
N THR A 110 6.83 -12.11 -7.97
CA THR A 110 5.46 -11.98 -7.49
C THR A 110 4.46 -12.20 -8.63
N VAL A 111 4.76 -11.66 -9.82
CA VAL A 111 3.90 -11.91 -10.99
C VAL A 111 3.82 -13.40 -11.29
N ARG A 112 4.98 -14.09 -11.31
CA ARG A 112 4.99 -15.53 -11.58
C ARG A 112 4.18 -16.31 -10.56
N ARG A 113 4.34 -15.98 -9.28
CA ARG A 113 3.64 -16.66 -8.20
C ARG A 113 2.12 -16.48 -8.32
N VAL A 114 1.69 -15.25 -8.57
CA VAL A 114 0.26 -14.95 -8.63
C VAL A 114 -0.35 -15.48 -9.92
N ALA A 115 0.40 -15.42 -11.04
CA ALA A 115 -0.08 -15.96 -12.30
C ALA A 115 -0.38 -17.45 -12.18
N ALA A 116 0.37 -18.17 -11.37
CA ALA A 116 0.15 -19.60 -11.17
C ALA A 116 -1.17 -19.90 -10.45
N LYS A 117 -1.77 -18.91 -9.81
CA LYS A 117 -3.04 -19.06 -9.10
C LYS A 117 -4.24 -18.74 -9.98
N VAL A 118 -4.00 -18.20 -11.17
CA VAL A 118 -5.07 -17.76 -12.08
C VAL A 118 -5.18 -18.75 -13.23
N ARG A 119 -6.40 -19.13 -13.57
CA ARG A 119 -6.64 -20.12 -14.64
C ARG A 119 -7.15 -19.46 -15.88
#